data_e635291ec33600c9be8110ac3050da1a
#
_entry.id   e635291ec33600c9be8110ac3050da1a
#
_cell.length_a   1.000
_cell.length_b   1.000
_cell.length_c   1.000
_cell.angle_alpha   90.00
_cell.angle_beta   90.00
_cell.angle_gamma   90.00
#
_symmetry.space_group_name_H-M   'P 1'
#
loop_
_entity.id
_entity.type
_entity.pdbx_description
1 polymer ?
#
loop_
_entity_poly.entity_id
_entity_poly.type
_entity_poly.pdbx_seq_one_letter_code
_entity_poly.pdbx_strand_id
1 'polypeptide(L)'
;MRARRKGPLARGMKALGKTHALWHLIGWYLGFCRRTARWELHGAEPLRALAEGREGFVMAFWHECLPLMPLAWAHLWESLDPGVPRKAGLVLVSRSRDGALIANALGGYGLTAVEGSSTRGGRGAGIGLLRGVRSGSVAVVVPDGPRGPRRQVSGGAVRLAMMAGVPVVPCGAYAVPSRRLASWDRMVFPLPFSRCVAVVGAPILPSGESEAAVSAVLSLALDTTMNQAEARARGGPGCDAAPGGARPGIP
;
A
#
# COMPACT_ATOMS: atom_id res chain seq x y z
N MET A 1 -8.78 -5.63 -55.85
CA MET A 1 -7.75 -5.43 -54.77
C MET A 1 -8.22 -6.09 -53.49
N ARG A 2 -7.64 -7.24 -53.10
CA ARG A 2 -8.01 -7.96 -51.85
C ARG A 2 -7.16 -7.39 -50.70
N ALA A 3 -7.79 -6.77 -49.73
CA ALA A 3 -7.14 -6.28 -48.49
C ALA A 3 -6.55 -7.48 -47.71
N ARG A 4 -5.24 -7.48 -47.53
CA ARG A 4 -4.46 -8.50 -46.81
C ARG A 4 -4.88 -8.48 -45.33
N ARG A 5 -5.69 -9.45 -44.90
CA ARG A 5 -6.05 -9.64 -43.48
C ARG A 5 -4.77 -9.90 -42.68
N LYS A 6 -4.41 -8.97 -41.80
CA LYS A 6 -3.28 -9.16 -40.91
C LYS A 6 -3.55 -10.35 -40.00
N GLY A 7 -2.60 -11.30 -39.96
CA GLY A 7 -2.72 -12.55 -39.22
C GLY A 7 -2.83 -12.33 -37.65
N PRO A 8 -3.26 -13.37 -36.91
CA PRO A 8 -3.47 -13.30 -35.46
C PRO A 8 -2.22 -12.88 -34.65
N LEU A 9 -1.02 -13.24 -35.15
CA LEU A 9 0.26 -12.79 -34.56
C LEU A 9 0.46 -11.26 -34.61
N ALA A 10 0.11 -10.62 -35.72
CA ALA A 10 0.25 -9.16 -35.86
C ALA A 10 -0.78 -8.38 -35.01
N ARG A 11 -1.94 -8.99 -34.71
CA ARG A 11 -2.93 -8.43 -33.77
C ARG A 11 -2.45 -8.58 -32.32
N GLY A 12 -1.85 -9.70 -31.95
CA GLY A 12 -1.28 -9.95 -30.63
C GLY A 12 -0.11 -8.99 -30.31
N MET A 13 0.80 -8.78 -31.28
CA MET A 13 1.92 -7.84 -31.13
C MET A 13 1.47 -6.38 -31.01
N LYS A 14 0.43 -5.95 -31.73
CA LYS A 14 -0.14 -4.59 -31.59
C LYS A 14 -0.88 -4.39 -30.26
N ALA A 15 -1.55 -5.42 -29.73
CA ALA A 15 -2.16 -5.39 -28.41
C ALA A 15 -1.08 -5.32 -27.31
N LEU A 16 0.00 -6.07 -27.46
CA LEU A 16 1.15 -6.08 -26.54
C LEU A 16 1.83 -4.68 -26.46
N GLY A 17 2.09 -4.06 -27.62
CA GLY A 17 2.67 -2.72 -27.66
C GLY A 17 1.77 -1.65 -27.03
N LYS A 18 0.45 -1.79 -27.16
CA LYS A 18 -0.50 -0.86 -26.52
C LYS A 18 -0.53 -1.00 -25.00
N THR A 19 -0.43 -2.20 -24.46
CA THR A 19 -0.38 -2.42 -23.00
C THR A 19 0.93 -1.88 -22.41
N HIS A 20 2.08 -2.15 -23.01
CA HIS A 20 3.36 -1.58 -22.56
C HIS A 20 3.37 -0.05 -22.59
N ALA A 21 2.92 0.56 -23.70
CA ALA A 21 2.83 2.02 -23.80
C ALA A 21 1.91 2.63 -22.74
N LEU A 22 0.78 1.99 -22.44
CA LEU A 22 -0.14 2.42 -21.39
C LEU A 22 0.51 2.40 -20.01
N TRP A 23 1.23 1.34 -19.65
CA TRP A 23 1.91 1.23 -18.36
C TRP A 23 3.06 2.24 -18.23
N HIS A 24 3.82 2.49 -19.30
CA HIS A 24 4.82 3.57 -19.30
C HIS A 24 4.17 4.94 -19.13
N LEU A 25 3.04 5.19 -19.78
CA LEU A 25 2.30 6.45 -19.63
C LEU A 25 1.78 6.63 -18.19
N ILE A 26 1.22 5.58 -17.58
CA ILE A 26 0.79 5.59 -16.18
C ILE A 26 1.99 5.86 -15.26
N GLY A 27 3.11 5.18 -15.46
CA GLY A 27 4.33 5.39 -14.68
C GLY A 27 4.87 6.81 -14.80
N TRP A 28 4.92 7.35 -16.01
CA TRP A 28 5.30 8.74 -16.25
C TRP A 28 4.34 9.73 -15.59
N TYR A 29 3.03 9.49 -15.74
CA TYR A 29 1.99 10.30 -15.11
C TYR A 29 2.10 10.32 -13.59
N LEU A 30 2.24 9.15 -12.96
CA LEU A 30 2.43 9.06 -11.50
C LEU A 30 3.74 9.71 -11.06
N GLY A 31 4.82 9.56 -11.84
CA GLY A 31 6.08 10.25 -11.60
C GLY A 31 5.94 11.78 -11.69
N PHE A 32 5.13 12.28 -12.63
CA PHE A 32 4.81 13.70 -12.74
C PHE A 32 3.95 14.17 -11.54
N CYS A 33 2.92 13.40 -11.16
CA CYS A 33 2.14 13.68 -9.96
C CYS A 33 3.03 13.72 -8.71
N ARG A 34 3.97 12.78 -8.54
CA ARG A 34 4.92 12.79 -7.42
C ARG A 34 5.70 14.09 -7.33
N ARG A 35 6.22 14.61 -8.46
CA ARG A 35 7.05 15.83 -8.51
C ARG A 35 6.26 17.10 -8.25
N THR A 36 4.98 17.10 -8.57
CA THR A 36 4.11 18.29 -8.48
C THR A 36 3.22 18.27 -7.24
N ALA A 37 3.01 17.11 -6.61
CA ALA A 37 2.20 16.96 -5.41
C ALA A 37 2.90 17.55 -4.18
N ARG A 38 2.11 18.12 -3.29
CA ARG A 38 2.54 18.50 -1.94
C ARG A 38 2.11 17.42 -0.97
N TRP A 39 3.09 16.74 -0.39
CA TRP A 39 2.85 15.64 0.54
C TRP A 39 2.88 16.10 1.98
N GLU A 40 1.96 15.59 2.76
CA GLU A 40 1.92 15.70 4.22
C GLU A 40 1.80 14.29 4.80
N LEU A 41 2.61 14.00 5.82
CA LEU A 41 2.63 12.73 6.53
C LEU A 41 2.24 12.94 7.98
N HIS A 42 1.30 12.13 8.46
CA HIS A 42 0.82 12.17 9.84
C HIS A 42 0.92 10.80 10.51
N GLY A 43 1.22 10.77 11.81
CA GLY A 43 1.27 9.56 12.61
C GLY A 43 2.46 8.65 12.29
N ALA A 44 3.58 9.18 11.80
CA ALA A 44 4.73 8.38 11.43
C ALA A 44 5.67 8.04 12.60
N GLU A 45 5.47 8.62 13.79
CA GLU A 45 6.35 8.46 14.94
C GLU A 45 6.60 6.98 15.32
N PRO A 46 5.58 6.10 15.34
CA PRO A 46 5.81 4.69 15.63
C PRO A 46 6.69 3.97 14.61
N LEU A 47 6.73 4.47 13.37
CA LEU A 47 7.53 3.82 12.31
C LEU A 47 9.02 3.95 12.54
N ARG A 48 9.48 4.98 13.26
CA ARG A 48 10.89 5.13 13.61
C ARG A 48 11.36 3.93 14.43
N ALA A 49 10.68 3.63 15.52
CA ALA A 49 11.03 2.48 16.38
C ALA A 49 10.96 1.14 15.61
N LEU A 50 9.96 0.98 14.72
CA LEU A 50 9.85 -0.20 13.88
C LEU A 50 10.97 -0.28 12.82
N ALA A 51 11.43 0.87 12.30
CA ALA A 51 12.52 0.93 11.33
C ALA A 51 13.87 0.59 11.97
N GLU A 52 14.11 1.05 13.17
CA GLU A 52 15.33 0.76 13.96
C GLU A 52 15.37 -0.68 14.49
N GLY A 53 14.20 -1.32 14.64
CA GLY A 53 14.08 -2.72 15.06
C GLY A 53 14.68 -3.71 14.05
N ARG A 54 15.09 -4.88 14.54
CA ARG A 54 15.67 -5.95 13.69
C ARG A 54 14.65 -6.56 12.75
N GLU A 55 13.45 -6.80 13.24
CA GLU A 55 12.37 -7.42 12.47
C GLU A 55 11.68 -6.40 11.57
N GLY A 56 11.00 -6.88 10.54
CA GLY A 56 10.11 -6.08 9.73
C GLY A 56 8.75 -5.92 10.39
N PHE A 57 7.80 -5.45 9.61
CA PHE A 57 6.40 -5.34 9.98
C PHE A 57 5.50 -5.52 8.75
N VAL A 58 4.20 -5.63 8.98
CA VAL A 58 3.22 -5.64 7.89
C VAL A 58 2.62 -4.25 7.77
N MET A 59 2.70 -3.63 6.59
CA MET A 59 1.98 -2.39 6.28
C MET A 59 0.73 -2.74 5.50
N ALA A 60 -0.42 -2.25 5.93
CA ALA A 60 -1.70 -2.53 5.30
C ALA A 60 -2.41 -1.24 4.90
N PHE A 61 -3.09 -1.25 3.74
CA PHE A 61 -3.94 -0.14 3.27
C PHE A 61 -5.02 -0.66 2.32
N TRP A 62 -6.12 0.08 2.18
CA TRP A 62 -7.19 -0.29 1.26
C TRP A 62 -6.80 -0.16 -0.22
N HIS A 63 -7.32 -1.02 -1.07
CA HIS A 63 -7.05 -1.05 -2.51
C HIS A 63 -7.32 0.30 -3.20
N GLU A 64 -8.26 1.07 -2.70
CA GLU A 64 -8.56 2.41 -3.22
C GLU A 64 -7.38 3.39 -3.16
N CYS A 65 -6.39 3.18 -2.27
CA CYS A 65 -5.18 4.00 -2.16
C CYS A 65 -4.05 3.55 -3.09
N LEU A 66 -4.22 2.47 -3.83
CA LEU A 66 -3.13 1.79 -4.56
C LEU A 66 -2.30 2.74 -5.45
N PRO A 67 -2.87 3.73 -6.18
CA PRO A 67 -2.06 4.66 -6.97
C PRO A 67 -1.24 5.65 -6.14
N LEU A 68 -1.64 5.91 -4.89
CA LEU A 68 -0.99 6.86 -3.99
C LEU A 68 0.11 6.20 -3.15
N MET A 69 -0.04 4.93 -2.80
CA MET A 69 0.84 4.28 -1.82
C MET A 69 2.30 4.14 -2.24
N PRO A 70 2.68 3.86 -3.51
CA PRO A 70 4.09 3.91 -3.90
C PRO A 70 4.72 5.30 -3.72
N LEU A 71 3.93 6.36 -3.96
CA LEU A 71 4.36 7.75 -3.78
C LEU A 71 4.49 8.07 -2.29
N ALA A 72 3.50 7.69 -1.50
CA ALA A 72 3.51 7.83 -0.04
C ALA A 72 4.67 7.05 0.59
N TRP A 73 4.95 5.83 0.12
CA TRP A 73 6.08 5.02 0.57
C TRP A 73 7.42 5.75 0.40
N ALA A 74 7.67 6.30 -0.79
CA ALA A 74 8.90 7.04 -1.02
C ALA A 74 9.00 8.27 -0.09
N HIS A 75 7.90 9.03 0.03
CA HIS A 75 7.84 10.21 0.90
C HIS A 75 7.99 9.87 2.38
N LEU A 76 7.42 8.76 2.83
CA LEU A 76 7.56 8.26 4.20
C LEU A 76 9.02 8.17 4.61
N TRP A 77 9.83 7.46 3.81
CA TRP A 77 11.24 7.28 4.11
C TRP A 77 12.08 8.55 3.93
N GLU A 78 11.65 9.47 3.05
CA GLU A 78 12.28 10.78 2.87
C GLU A 78 11.99 11.73 4.06
N SER A 79 10.88 11.50 4.79
CA SER A 79 10.43 12.33 5.92
C SER A 79 10.98 11.87 7.27
N LEU A 80 11.50 10.66 7.37
CA LEU A 80 12.17 10.17 8.57
C LEU A 80 13.58 10.75 8.66
N ASP A 81 14.10 10.85 9.89
CA ASP A 81 15.47 11.33 10.12
C ASP A 81 16.49 10.54 9.28
N PRO A 82 17.54 11.19 8.74
CA PRO A 82 18.54 10.53 7.90
C PRO A 82 19.25 9.33 8.53
N GLY A 83 19.28 9.24 9.87
CA GLY A 83 19.85 8.12 10.61
C GLY A 83 18.95 6.89 10.72
N VAL A 84 17.66 7.01 10.38
CA VAL A 84 16.73 5.89 10.43
C VAL A 84 16.94 4.95 9.24
N PRO A 85 17.23 3.65 9.47
CA PRO A 85 17.48 2.73 8.38
C PRO A 85 16.23 2.49 7.53
N ARG A 86 16.36 2.62 6.22
CA ARG A 86 15.27 2.28 5.29
C ARG A 86 15.11 0.76 5.20
N LYS A 87 13.89 0.27 5.46
CA LYS A 87 13.55 -1.13 5.23
C LYS A 87 13.08 -1.36 3.81
N ALA A 88 13.46 -2.48 3.21
CA ALA A 88 12.94 -2.88 1.90
C ALA A 88 11.45 -3.21 2.00
N GLY A 89 10.65 -2.69 1.07
CA GLY A 89 9.22 -3.03 0.97
C GLY A 89 9.02 -4.23 0.04
N LEU A 90 8.26 -5.23 0.47
CA LEU A 90 7.91 -6.42 -0.28
C LEU A 90 6.42 -6.36 -0.66
N VAL A 91 6.12 -6.37 -1.95
CA VAL A 91 4.75 -6.31 -2.48
C VAL A 91 4.42 -7.61 -3.20
N LEU A 92 3.28 -8.21 -2.86
CA LEU A 92 2.80 -9.39 -3.57
C LEU A 92 2.24 -8.98 -4.93
N VAL A 93 2.81 -9.49 -6.00
CA VAL A 93 2.32 -9.27 -7.37
C VAL A 93 1.96 -10.59 -8.05
N SER A 94 1.02 -10.53 -8.98
CA SER A 94 0.64 -11.72 -9.75
C SER A 94 1.74 -12.10 -10.74
N ARG A 95 1.85 -13.41 -11.06
CA ARG A 95 2.76 -13.93 -12.09
C ARG A 95 2.31 -13.63 -13.54
N SER A 96 1.44 -12.65 -13.72
CA SER A 96 1.00 -12.23 -15.05
C SER A 96 1.98 -11.24 -15.68
N ARG A 97 1.82 -11.00 -16.99
CA ARG A 97 2.59 -9.95 -17.68
C ARG A 97 2.36 -8.57 -17.08
N ASP A 98 1.13 -8.28 -16.65
CA ASP A 98 0.80 -7.02 -15.97
C ASP A 98 1.49 -6.95 -14.60
N GLY A 99 1.60 -8.08 -13.88
CA GLY A 99 2.35 -8.17 -12.63
C GLY A 99 3.83 -7.84 -12.80
N ALA A 100 4.46 -8.31 -13.88
CA ALA A 100 5.86 -7.97 -14.18
C ALA A 100 6.06 -6.47 -14.47
N LEU A 101 5.11 -5.83 -15.16
CA LEU A 101 5.14 -4.39 -15.42
C LEU A 101 4.96 -3.57 -14.13
N ILE A 102 4.05 -4.02 -13.27
CA ILE A 102 3.86 -3.43 -11.94
C ILE A 102 5.14 -3.58 -11.10
N ALA A 103 5.75 -4.77 -11.11
CA ALA A 103 7.01 -5.03 -10.40
C ALA A 103 8.13 -4.06 -10.81
N ASN A 104 8.29 -3.84 -12.12
CA ASN A 104 9.27 -2.89 -12.63
C ASN A 104 8.96 -1.45 -12.21
N ALA A 105 7.69 -1.04 -12.22
CA ALA A 105 7.29 0.30 -11.79
C ALA A 105 7.53 0.51 -10.28
N LEU A 106 7.30 -0.51 -9.46
CA LEU A 106 7.50 -0.47 -8.00
C LEU A 106 8.97 -0.38 -7.62
N GLY A 107 9.88 -0.96 -8.41
CA GLY A 107 11.32 -0.92 -8.16
C GLY A 107 11.87 0.50 -8.06
N GLY A 108 11.34 1.45 -8.84
CA GLY A 108 11.69 2.87 -8.78
C GLY A 108 11.33 3.58 -7.45
N TYR A 109 10.54 2.93 -6.61
CA TYR A 109 10.14 3.44 -5.27
C TYR A 109 10.79 2.67 -4.12
N GLY A 110 11.75 1.77 -4.40
CA GLY A 110 12.37 0.92 -3.38
C GLY A 110 11.47 -0.21 -2.88
N LEU A 111 10.49 -0.59 -3.70
CA LEU A 111 9.59 -1.71 -3.46
C LEU A 111 10.02 -2.92 -4.30
N THR A 112 10.11 -4.08 -3.69
CA THR A 112 10.47 -5.34 -4.35
C THR A 112 9.24 -6.21 -4.52
N ALA A 113 9.01 -6.68 -5.73
CA ALA A 113 7.91 -7.58 -6.02
C ALA A 113 8.22 -9.02 -5.60
N VAL A 114 7.31 -9.63 -4.85
CA VAL A 114 7.29 -11.06 -4.56
C VAL A 114 6.23 -11.70 -5.44
N GLU A 115 6.65 -12.56 -6.36
CA GLU A 115 5.73 -13.20 -7.29
C GLU A 115 4.88 -14.28 -6.62
N GLY A 116 3.57 -14.18 -6.77
CA GLY A 116 2.64 -15.18 -6.27
C GLY A 116 1.23 -14.98 -6.81
N SER A 117 0.37 -15.97 -6.62
CA SER A 117 -1.06 -15.82 -6.91
C SER A 117 -1.89 -16.26 -5.71
N SER A 118 -3.05 -15.63 -5.52
CA SER A 118 -4.00 -16.01 -4.47
C SER A 118 -4.58 -17.43 -4.63
N THR A 119 -4.44 -18.04 -5.80
CA THR A 119 -5.07 -19.34 -6.12
C THR A 119 -4.08 -20.49 -6.32
N ARG A 120 -2.96 -20.27 -7.00
CA ARG A 120 -1.90 -21.29 -7.21
C ARG A 120 -0.54 -20.67 -6.93
N GLY A 121 0.15 -21.13 -5.89
CA GLY A 121 1.44 -20.55 -5.45
C GLY A 121 1.33 -19.51 -4.34
N GLY A 122 0.15 -19.24 -3.79
CA GLY A 122 -0.04 -18.33 -2.67
C GLY A 122 0.72 -18.75 -1.40
N ARG A 123 0.87 -20.08 -1.18
CA ARG A 123 1.72 -20.60 -0.09
C ARG A 123 3.19 -20.20 -0.25
N GLY A 124 3.76 -20.34 -1.45
CA GLY A 124 5.15 -19.98 -1.72
C GLY A 124 5.42 -18.49 -1.54
N ALA A 125 4.51 -17.65 -2.04
CA ALA A 125 4.60 -16.19 -1.88
C ALA A 125 4.41 -15.78 -0.41
N GLY A 126 3.49 -16.39 0.33
CA GLY A 126 3.32 -16.16 1.76
C GLY A 126 4.57 -16.51 2.55
N ILE A 127 5.24 -17.64 2.22
CA ILE A 127 6.53 -18.01 2.83
C ILE A 127 7.63 -16.99 2.48
N GLY A 128 7.65 -16.49 1.24
CA GLY A 128 8.58 -15.44 0.82
C GLY A 128 8.40 -14.14 1.62
N LEU A 129 7.16 -13.68 1.78
CA LEU A 129 6.85 -12.53 2.61
C LEU A 129 7.21 -12.76 4.08
N LEU A 130 6.88 -13.93 4.64
CA LEU A 130 7.20 -14.27 6.03
C LEU A 130 8.71 -14.25 6.30
N ARG A 131 9.51 -14.84 5.40
CA ARG A 131 10.97 -14.80 5.49
C ARG A 131 11.49 -13.36 5.40
N GLY A 132 10.98 -12.57 4.46
CA GLY A 132 11.37 -11.18 4.30
C GLY A 132 11.07 -10.34 5.53
N VAL A 133 9.88 -10.48 6.13
CA VAL A 133 9.52 -9.77 7.36
C VAL A 133 10.43 -10.15 8.52
N ARG A 134 10.70 -11.44 8.73
CA ARG A 134 11.65 -11.91 9.75
C ARG A 134 13.08 -11.44 9.51
N SER A 135 13.44 -11.15 8.25
CA SER A 135 14.74 -10.59 7.87
C SER A 135 14.78 -9.05 7.89
N GLY A 136 13.75 -8.39 8.41
CA GLY A 136 13.72 -6.95 8.57
C GLY A 136 13.03 -6.17 7.45
N SER A 137 12.42 -6.83 6.45
CA SER A 137 11.67 -6.17 5.37
C SER A 137 10.23 -5.85 5.80
N VAL A 138 9.59 -4.90 5.13
CA VAL A 138 8.17 -4.56 5.31
C VAL A 138 7.33 -5.29 4.28
N ALA A 139 6.40 -6.13 4.72
CA ALA A 139 5.41 -6.69 3.81
C ALA A 139 4.28 -5.70 3.58
N VAL A 140 4.13 -5.25 2.35
CA VAL A 140 3.07 -4.32 1.95
C VAL A 140 1.88 -5.11 1.43
N VAL A 141 0.76 -5.05 2.13
CA VAL A 141 -0.42 -5.91 1.89
C VAL A 141 -1.67 -5.05 1.69
N VAL A 142 -2.48 -5.45 0.72
CA VAL A 142 -3.79 -4.86 0.41
C VAL A 142 -4.87 -5.84 0.86
N PRO A 143 -5.47 -5.66 2.05
CA PRO A 143 -6.26 -6.72 2.69
C PRO A 143 -7.60 -7.01 2.02
N ASP A 144 -8.19 -6.07 1.28
CA ASP A 144 -9.40 -6.29 0.48
C ASP A 144 -9.12 -6.95 -0.89
N GLY A 145 -7.83 -7.15 -1.23
CA GLY A 145 -7.41 -7.89 -2.41
C GLY A 145 -7.89 -7.32 -3.74
N PRO A 146 -7.52 -7.97 -4.87
CA PRO A 146 -7.77 -7.40 -6.21
C PRO A 146 -9.22 -7.56 -6.70
N ARG A 147 -10.06 -8.29 -5.98
CA ARG A 147 -11.46 -8.56 -6.36
C ARG A 147 -12.47 -8.04 -5.35
N GLY A 148 -12.02 -7.50 -4.24
CA GLY A 148 -12.87 -7.06 -3.15
C GLY A 148 -13.53 -8.20 -2.37
N PRO A 149 -14.57 -7.89 -1.66
CA PRO A 149 -15.31 -6.61 -1.64
C PRO A 149 -14.52 -5.47 -0.99
N ARG A 150 -14.83 -4.25 -1.43
CA ARG A 150 -14.16 -3.02 -0.97
C ARG A 150 -14.21 -2.88 0.54
N ARG A 151 -13.06 -2.54 1.15
CA ARG A 151 -12.88 -2.30 2.58
C ARG A 151 -13.31 -3.50 3.46
N GLN A 152 -12.99 -4.72 3.03
CA GLN A 152 -13.15 -5.91 3.84
C GLN A 152 -11.81 -6.63 4.00
N VAL A 153 -11.41 -6.88 5.23
CA VAL A 153 -10.14 -7.56 5.53
C VAL A 153 -10.26 -9.05 5.23
N SER A 154 -9.43 -9.52 4.28
CA SER A 154 -9.25 -10.94 3.99
C SER A 154 -8.08 -11.50 4.80
N GLY A 155 -8.19 -11.81 6.01
CA GLY A 155 -7.21 -12.41 6.95
C GLY A 155 -5.71 -12.57 6.57
N GLY A 156 -5.32 -12.38 5.31
CA GLY A 156 -3.96 -12.63 4.83
C GLY A 156 -2.88 -11.77 5.49
N ALA A 157 -3.16 -10.47 5.69
CA ALA A 157 -2.26 -9.54 6.38
C ALA A 157 -2.11 -9.91 7.86
N VAL A 158 -3.22 -10.22 8.51
CA VAL A 158 -3.28 -10.59 9.92
C VAL A 158 -2.55 -11.92 10.16
N ARG A 159 -2.83 -12.95 9.34
CA ARG A 159 -2.12 -14.24 9.43
C ARG A 159 -0.62 -14.09 9.25
N LEU A 160 -0.18 -13.27 8.29
CA LEU A 160 1.25 -13.02 8.08
C LEU A 160 1.88 -12.39 9.34
N ALA A 161 1.24 -11.38 9.92
CA ALA A 161 1.70 -10.72 11.13
C ALA A 161 1.74 -11.67 12.33
N MET A 162 0.70 -12.47 12.56
CA MET A 162 0.64 -13.49 13.61
C MET A 162 1.75 -14.55 13.45
N MET A 163 1.96 -15.05 12.23
CA MET A 163 3.01 -16.05 11.96
C MET A 163 4.42 -15.48 12.10
N ALA A 164 4.60 -14.20 11.84
CA ALA A 164 5.90 -13.52 11.97
C ALA A 164 6.14 -13.00 13.40
N GLY A 165 5.12 -12.82 14.23
CA GLY A 165 5.20 -12.18 15.54
C GLY A 165 5.43 -10.67 15.49
N VAL A 166 4.97 -10.01 14.41
CA VAL A 166 5.22 -8.59 14.16
C VAL A 166 3.93 -7.78 14.06
N PRO A 167 3.98 -6.45 14.26
CA PRO A 167 2.79 -5.62 14.15
C PRO A 167 2.29 -5.46 12.71
N VAL A 168 0.98 -5.18 12.58
CA VAL A 168 0.36 -4.63 11.37
C VAL A 168 0.20 -3.12 11.56
N VAL A 169 0.71 -2.35 10.61
CA VAL A 169 0.61 -0.88 10.59
C VAL A 169 -0.45 -0.49 9.56
N PRO A 170 -1.62 0.01 9.98
CA PRO A 170 -2.63 0.50 9.06
C PRO A 170 -2.22 1.85 8.47
N CYS A 171 -2.44 2.04 7.17
CA CYS A 171 -2.14 3.28 6.47
C CYS A 171 -3.31 3.71 5.60
N GLY A 172 -3.46 5.01 5.40
CA GLY A 172 -4.40 5.60 4.45
C GLY A 172 -3.73 6.73 3.68
N ALA A 173 -4.17 6.97 2.44
CA ALA A 173 -3.70 8.11 1.66
C ALA A 173 -4.82 8.69 0.80
N TYR A 174 -4.83 10.01 0.68
CA TYR A 174 -5.80 10.73 -0.13
C TYR A 174 -5.16 11.92 -0.85
N ALA A 175 -5.75 12.34 -1.97
CA ALA A 175 -5.27 13.47 -2.77
C ALA A 175 -6.41 14.40 -3.14
N VAL A 176 -6.16 15.71 -3.13
CA VAL A 176 -7.08 16.75 -3.59
C VAL A 176 -6.28 17.77 -4.43
N PRO A 177 -6.67 18.01 -5.68
CA PRO A 177 -7.73 17.35 -6.44
C PRO A 177 -7.37 15.91 -6.85
N SER A 178 -8.38 15.06 -7.00
CA SER A 178 -8.24 13.68 -7.45
C SER A 178 -9.41 13.22 -8.29
N ARG A 179 -9.23 12.13 -9.04
CA ARG A 179 -10.31 11.41 -9.73
C ARG A 179 -10.58 10.10 -9.02
N ARG A 180 -11.82 9.88 -8.60
CA ARG A 180 -12.26 8.60 -8.08
C ARG A 180 -12.84 7.77 -9.22
N LEU A 181 -12.29 6.58 -9.44
CA LEU A 181 -12.73 5.70 -10.52
C LEU A 181 -14.09 5.06 -10.19
N ALA A 182 -14.86 4.73 -11.23
CA ALA A 182 -16.12 3.98 -11.10
C ALA A 182 -15.87 2.46 -11.08
N SER A 183 -14.78 2.03 -10.43
CA SER A 183 -14.41 0.63 -10.20
C SER A 183 -14.98 0.12 -8.88
N TRP A 184 -14.92 -1.20 -8.66
CA TRP A 184 -15.40 -1.83 -7.42
C TRP A 184 -14.75 -1.24 -6.16
N ASP A 185 -13.47 -0.88 -6.26
CA ASP A 185 -12.62 -0.33 -5.20
C ASP A 185 -12.69 1.19 -5.06
N ARG A 186 -13.30 1.88 -6.04
CA ARG A 186 -13.36 3.36 -6.10
C ARG A 186 -11.97 4.02 -5.98
N MET A 187 -10.99 3.47 -6.69
CA MET A 187 -9.59 3.89 -6.65
C MET A 187 -9.41 5.39 -6.79
N VAL A 188 -8.58 5.98 -5.94
CA VAL A 188 -8.29 7.41 -5.89
C VAL A 188 -7.05 7.70 -6.75
N PHE A 189 -7.25 8.33 -7.89
CA PHE A 189 -6.18 8.74 -8.79
C PHE A 189 -5.81 10.21 -8.51
N PRO A 190 -4.55 10.50 -8.12
CA PRO A 190 -4.12 11.89 -7.90
C PRO A 190 -4.11 12.67 -9.22
N LEU A 191 -4.38 13.96 -9.16
CA LEU A 191 -4.12 14.87 -10.26
C LEU A 191 -2.79 15.62 -10.03
N PRO A 192 -2.17 16.17 -11.06
CA PRO A 192 -0.99 17.03 -10.88
C PRO A 192 -1.27 18.18 -9.91
N PHE A 193 -0.26 18.60 -9.16
CA PHE A 193 -0.34 19.68 -8.16
C PHE A 193 -1.27 19.42 -6.98
N SER A 194 -1.67 18.15 -6.76
CA SER A 194 -2.51 17.76 -5.63
C SER A 194 -1.82 17.99 -4.29
N ARG A 195 -2.62 18.35 -3.30
CA ARG A 195 -2.30 18.14 -1.90
C ARG A 195 -2.55 16.67 -1.58
N CYS A 196 -1.51 15.94 -1.24
CA CYS A 196 -1.56 14.52 -0.91
C CYS A 196 -1.28 14.35 0.59
N VAL A 197 -2.14 13.63 1.27
CA VAL A 197 -1.98 13.34 2.70
C VAL A 197 -1.87 11.84 2.88
N ALA A 198 -0.86 11.41 3.60
CA ALA A 198 -0.72 10.04 4.08
C ALA A 198 -0.85 10.03 5.61
N VAL A 199 -1.59 9.05 6.12
CA VAL A 199 -1.79 8.84 7.55
C VAL A 199 -1.33 7.43 7.90
N VAL A 200 -0.46 7.34 8.90
CA VAL A 200 -0.01 6.09 9.51
C VAL A 200 -0.73 5.94 10.83
N GLY A 201 -1.42 4.83 11.00
CA GLY A 201 -2.11 4.51 12.26
C GLY A 201 -1.20 3.81 13.27
N ALA A 202 -1.70 3.66 14.48
CA ALA A 202 -1.00 2.93 15.52
C ALA A 202 -0.72 1.47 15.11
N PRO A 203 0.48 0.93 15.36
CA PRO A 203 0.78 -0.47 15.12
C PRO A 203 -0.12 -1.40 15.94
N ILE A 204 -0.67 -2.43 15.31
CA ILE A 204 -1.49 -3.46 15.93
C ILE A 204 -0.65 -4.71 16.08
N LEU A 205 -0.25 -5.06 17.29
CA LEU A 205 0.51 -6.29 17.57
C LEU A 205 -0.48 -7.41 17.89
N PRO A 206 -0.57 -8.47 17.07
CA PRO A 206 -1.40 -9.63 17.38
C PRO A 206 -0.77 -10.43 18.52
N SER A 207 -1.35 -10.36 19.71
CA SER A 207 -0.83 -11.03 20.91
C SER A 207 -1.94 -11.84 21.61
N GLY A 208 -2.14 -13.08 21.14
CA GLY A 208 -3.10 -14.01 21.78
C GLY A 208 -4.55 -13.89 21.31
N GLU A 209 -4.91 -12.88 20.54
CA GLU A 209 -6.26 -12.72 20.00
C GLU A 209 -6.51 -13.64 18.80
N SER A 210 -7.78 -13.89 18.49
CA SER A 210 -8.16 -14.60 17.28
C SER A 210 -7.91 -13.78 16.02
N GLU A 211 -7.64 -14.44 14.88
CA GLU A 211 -7.52 -13.78 13.57
C GLU A 211 -8.72 -12.87 13.26
N ALA A 212 -9.92 -13.29 13.65
CA ALA A 212 -11.14 -12.52 13.44
C ALA A 212 -11.15 -11.22 14.25
N ALA A 213 -10.75 -11.28 15.52
CA ALA A 213 -10.67 -10.09 16.38
C ALA A 213 -9.64 -9.09 15.86
N VAL A 214 -8.44 -9.53 15.52
CA VAL A 214 -7.39 -8.66 14.94
C VAL A 214 -7.83 -8.10 13.60
N SER A 215 -8.54 -8.89 12.77
CA SER A 215 -9.06 -8.40 11.48
C SER A 215 -10.10 -7.30 11.65
N ALA A 216 -10.96 -7.40 12.66
CA ALA A 216 -11.95 -6.36 12.97
C ALA A 216 -11.28 -5.05 13.42
N VAL A 217 -10.28 -5.15 14.31
CA VAL A 217 -9.49 -3.99 14.75
C VAL A 217 -8.74 -3.35 13.57
N LEU A 218 -8.11 -4.17 12.72
CA LEU A 218 -7.42 -3.69 11.52
C LEU A 218 -8.37 -2.98 10.55
N SER A 219 -9.57 -3.54 10.34
CA SER A 219 -10.57 -2.93 9.45
C SER A 219 -10.96 -1.52 9.93
N LEU A 220 -11.24 -1.37 11.22
CA LEU A 220 -11.58 -0.09 11.82
C LEU A 220 -10.43 0.91 11.72
N ALA A 221 -9.20 0.46 11.98
CA ALA A 221 -8.01 1.30 11.91
C ALA A 221 -7.71 1.77 10.48
N LEU A 222 -7.92 0.89 9.48
CA LEU A 222 -7.78 1.25 8.06
C LEU A 222 -8.84 2.26 7.61
N ASP A 223 -10.08 2.11 8.04
CA ASP A 223 -11.13 3.10 7.78
C ASP A 223 -10.82 4.43 8.43
N THR A 224 -10.33 4.40 9.67
CA THR A 224 -9.93 5.60 10.42
C THR A 224 -8.81 6.34 9.69
N THR A 225 -7.72 5.66 9.32
CA THR A 225 -6.59 6.30 8.62
C THR A 225 -7.00 6.86 7.26
N MET A 226 -7.86 6.14 6.53
CA MET A 226 -8.37 6.61 5.24
C MET A 226 -9.24 7.84 5.38
N ASN A 227 -10.17 7.85 6.34
CA ASN A 227 -11.06 8.97 6.59
C ASN A 227 -10.27 10.21 7.09
N GLN A 228 -9.28 10.03 7.93
CA GLN A 228 -8.38 11.09 8.37
C GLN A 228 -7.57 11.66 7.20
N ALA A 229 -7.03 10.81 6.31
CA ALA A 229 -6.31 11.26 5.13
C ALA A 229 -7.21 12.10 4.20
N GLU A 230 -8.44 11.65 3.97
CA GLU A 230 -9.42 12.39 3.17
C GLU A 230 -9.81 13.73 3.81
N ALA A 231 -10.14 13.74 5.10
CA ALA A 231 -10.51 14.95 5.83
C ALA A 231 -9.39 16.00 5.80
N ARG A 232 -8.16 15.60 6.11
CA ARG A 232 -6.98 16.48 6.10
C ARG A 232 -6.66 16.98 4.69
N ALA A 233 -6.72 16.13 3.67
CA ALA A 233 -6.47 16.55 2.29
C ALA A 233 -7.49 17.59 1.81
N ARG A 234 -8.73 17.53 2.29
CA ARG A 234 -9.79 18.50 2.01
C ARG A 234 -9.72 19.79 2.85
N GLY A 235 -8.74 19.91 3.76
CA GLY A 235 -8.59 21.09 4.63
C GLY A 235 -9.50 21.06 5.85
N GLY A 236 -10.10 19.92 6.17
CA GLY A 236 -10.84 19.73 7.43
C GLY A 236 -9.91 19.68 8.63
N PRO A 237 -10.40 20.02 9.86
CA PRO A 237 -9.63 19.84 11.07
C PRO A 237 -9.26 18.36 11.19
N GLY A 238 -7.96 18.08 11.31
CA GLY A 238 -7.51 16.75 11.67
C GLY A 238 -8.04 16.43 13.05
N CYS A 239 -8.65 15.27 13.24
CA CYS A 239 -8.87 14.72 14.57
C CYS A 239 -7.50 14.42 15.18
N ASP A 240 -6.89 15.38 15.84
CA ASP A 240 -5.70 15.22 16.68
C ASP A 240 -6.10 14.63 18.06
N ALA A 241 -7.12 13.80 18.09
CA ALA A 241 -7.44 12.98 19.25
C ALA A 241 -6.44 11.81 19.31
N ALA A 242 -5.27 12.06 19.88
CA ALA A 242 -4.55 11.02 20.57
C ALA A 242 -5.52 10.39 21.59
N PRO A 243 -5.61 9.04 21.71
CA PRO A 243 -6.33 8.45 22.83
C PRO A 243 -5.62 8.94 24.09
N GLY A 244 -6.36 9.73 24.87
CA GLY A 244 -5.86 10.38 26.07
C GLY A 244 -5.22 9.36 26.99
N GLY A 245 -3.93 9.50 27.24
CA GLY A 245 -3.25 8.88 28.36
C GLY A 245 -3.93 9.33 29.63
N ALA A 246 -4.75 8.49 30.22
CA ALA A 246 -5.20 8.64 31.59
C ALA A 246 -3.94 8.68 32.46
N ARG A 247 -3.61 9.84 32.99
CA ARG A 247 -2.60 9.95 34.06
C ARG A 247 -3.17 9.22 35.28
N PRO A 248 -2.49 8.19 35.81
CA PRO A 248 -2.86 7.67 37.10
C PRO A 248 -2.62 8.75 38.14
N GLY A 249 -3.70 9.22 38.78
CA GLY A 249 -3.59 10.08 39.93
C GLY A 249 -2.83 9.32 41.03
N ILE A 250 -1.77 9.94 41.52
CA ILE A 250 -1.07 9.47 42.72
C ILE A 250 -1.73 10.23 43.91
N PRO A 251 -2.09 9.52 44.95
CA PRO A 251 -2.69 10.12 46.18
C PRO A 251 -1.70 11.01 46.94
#